data_f865c10f24479259b52024bbca05ff9d
#
_entry.id   f865c10f24479259b52024bbca05ff9d
#
_cell.length_a   1.000
_cell.length_b   1.000
_cell.length_c   1.000
_cell.angle_alpha   90.00
_cell.angle_beta   90.00
_cell.angle_gamma   90.00
#
_symmetry.space_group_name_H-M   'P 1'
#
loop_
_entity.id
_entity.type
_entity.pdbx_description
1 polymer ?
#
loop_
_entity_poly.entity_id
_entity_poly.type
_entity_poly.pdbx_seq_one_letter_code
_entity_poly.pdbx_strand_id
1 'polypeptide(L)'
;VVDFGDTLAQILKTAKKEQHKQRFQYGQLYHKNYYKEVREKNRVHYEYYSLDGTQDVPQDYTEISFVCLRSDGRLELPSTVENACRSASRKVPELEGFHFHTLRHTYTTNLLTSGAQPKDVQELLGHSDVRTTMNVYAHATREAKRTSARLLDKVVGQ
;
A
#
# COMPACT_ATOMS: atom_id res chain seq x y z
N VAL A 1 6.05 -12.77 7.17
CA VAL A 1 6.76 -11.67 7.85
C VAL A 1 7.29 -10.77 6.75
N VAL A 2 7.15 -9.45 6.93
CA VAL A 2 7.69 -8.45 6.01
C VAL A 2 8.67 -7.60 6.80
N ASP A 3 9.90 -7.49 6.31
CA ASP A 3 10.93 -6.65 6.91
C ASP A 3 10.77 -5.18 6.45
N PHE A 4 11.06 -4.25 7.35
CA PHE A 4 10.98 -2.82 7.06
C PHE A 4 11.96 -2.03 7.95
N GLY A 5 12.41 -0.88 7.45
CA GLY A 5 13.37 -0.03 8.13
C GLY A 5 12.75 0.86 9.22
N ASP A 6 13.63 1.55 9.96
CA ASP A 6 13.27 2.37 11.14
C ASP A 6 12.28 3.51 10.81
N THR A 7 12.38 4.12 9.65
CA THR A 7 11.48 5.18 9.21
C THR A 7 10.04 4.67 9.15
N LEU A 8 9.80 3.52 8.51
CA LEU A 8 8.47 2.93 8.45
C LEU A 8 8.01 2.47 9.83
N ALA A 9 8.92 1.92 10.66
CA ALA A 9 8.62 1.57 12.05
C ALA A 9 8.08 2.76 12.85
N GLN A 10 8.66 3.96 12.71
CA GLN A 10 8.18 5.17 13.37
C GLN A 10 6.81 5.62 12.86
N ILE A 11 6.59 5.58 11.55
CA ILE A 11 5.29 5.89 10.94
C ILE A 11 4.21 4.95 11.49
N LEU A 12 4.47 3.64 11.53
CA LEU A 12 3.55 2.64 12.05
C LEU A 12 3.26 2.83 13.55
N LYS A 13 4.27 3.17 14.36
CA LYS A 13 4.09 3.50 15.79
C LYS A 13 3.18 4.71 15.96
N THR A 14 3.37 5.75 15.15
CA THR A 14 2.54 6.97 15.18
C THR A 14 1.10 6.65 14.77
N ALA A 15 0.91 5.90 13.69
CA ALA A 15 -0.41 5.47 13.24
C ALA A 15 -1.13 4.65 14.33
N LYS A 16 -0.43 3.73 14.99
CA LYS A 16 -1.00 2.94 16.09
C LYS A 16 -1.43 3.80 17.29
N LYS A 17 -0.64 4.82 17.65
CA LYS A 17 -1.02 5.78 18.71
C LYS A 17 -2.27 6.56 18.34
N GLU A 18 -2.38 7.01 17.09
CA GLU A 18 -3.57 7.72 16.62
C GLU A 18 -4.81 6.82 16.61
N GLN A 19 -4.69 5.57 16.15
CA GLN A 19 -5.79 4.59 16.25
C GLN A 19 -6.26 4.38 17.69
N HIS A 20 -5.32 4.29 18.65
CA HIS A 20 -5.69 4.14 20.07
C HIS A 20 -6.44 5.37 20.59
N LYS A 21 -6.02 6.58 20.21
CA LYS A 21 -6.71 7.83 20.57
C LYS A 21 -8.11 7.88 19.98
N GLN A 22 -8.26 7.54 18.70
CA GLN A 22 -9.56 7.47 18.03
C GLN A 22 -10.47 6.42 18.70
N ARG A 23 -9.96 5.25 19.01
CA ARG A 23 -10.70 4.21 19.74
C ARG A 23 -11.21 4.73 21.08
N PHE A 24 -10.41 5.49 21.81
CA PHE A 24 -10.83 6.11 23.06
C PHE A 24 -11.91 7.16 22.85
N GLN A 25 -11.79 8.00 21.82
CA GLN A 25 -12.76 9.04 21.49
C GLN A 25 -14.13 8.49 21.08
N TYR A 26 -14.15 7.43 20.26
CA TYR A 26 -15.39 6.79 19.81
C TYR A 26 -16.00 5.86 20.85
N GLY A 27 -15.22 5.36 21.81
CA GLY A 27 -15.69 4.46 22.85
C GLY A 27 -16.39 3.22 22.28
N GLN A 28 -17.64 2.99 22.70
CA GLN A 28 -18.44 1.85 22.22
C GLN A 28 -18.81 1.92 20.73
N LEU A 29 -18.78 3.09 20.12
CA LEU A 29 -19.07 3.28 18.71
C LEU A 29 -17.85 3.00 17.81
N TYR A 30 -16.68 2.70 18.41
CA TYR A 30 -15.51 2.31 17.63
C TYR A 30 -15.67 0.89 17.09
N HIS A 31 -15.47 0.72 15.78
CA HIS A 31 -15.56 -0.57 15.13
C HIS A 31 -14.28 -1.37 15.29
N LYS A 32 -14.44 -2.62 15.67
CA LYS A 32 -13.40 -3.65 15.60
C LYS A 32 -13.64 -4.53 14.38
N ASN A 33 -12.60 -5.05 13.82
CA ASN A 33 -12.67 -5.86 12.61
C ASN A 33 -12.41 -7.33 12.96
N TYR A 34 -13.17 -8.19 12.36
CA TYR A 34 -13.14 -9.63 12.58
C TYR A 34 -13.07 -10.35 11.25
N TYR A 35 -12.49 -11.54 11.24
CA TYR A 35 -12.48 -12.40 10.06
C TYR A 35 -12.82 -13.84 10.41
N LYS A 36 -13.32 -14.55 9.40
CA LYS A 36 -13.50 -15.99 9.38
C LYS A 36 -12.93 -16.57 8.11
N GLU A 37 -12.16 -17.65 8.24
CA GLU A 37 -11.70 -18.41 7.08
C GLU A 37 -12.80 -19.37 6.64
N VAL A 38 -13.26 -19.25 5.40
CA VAL A 38 -14.25 -20.13 4.79
C VAL A 38 -13.58 -21.00 3.75
N ARG A 39 -13.72 -22.32 3.91
CA ARG A 39 -13.17 -23.32 2.99
C ARG A 39 -14.27 -23.95 2.18
N GLU A 40 -14.31 -23.69 0.89
CA GLU A 40 -15.23 -24.28 -0.07
C GLU A 40 -14.46 -25.15 -1.06
N LYS A 41 -14.67 -26.47 -1.03
CA LYS A 41 -14.04 -27.48 -1.91
C LYS A 41 -12.55 -27.22 -2.18
N ASN A 42 -12.22 -26.33 -3.15
CA ASN A 42 -10.85 -26.01 -3.58
C ASN A 42 -10.48 -24.52 -3.40
N ARG A 43 -11.30 -23.75 -2.71
CA ARG A 43 -11.06 -22.33 -2.47
C ARG A 43 -11.08 -22.02 -0.98
N VAL A 44 -10.11 -21.22 -0.55
CA VAL A 44 -10.12 -20.58 0.75
C VAL A 44 -10.38 -19.10 0.51
N HIS A 45 -11.39 -18.54 1.19
CA HIS A 45 -11.64 -17.10 1.20
C HIS A 45 -11.89 -16.63 2.62
N TYR A 46 -11.83 -15.33 2.83
CA TYR A 46 -12.03 -14.71 4.14
C TYR A 46 -13.25 -13.80 4.10
N GLU A 47 -14.14 -14.00 5.06
CA GLU A 47 -15.25 -13.09 5.33
C GLU A 47 -14.83 -12.11 6.42
N TYR A 48 -15.17 -10.83 6.23
CA TYR A 48 -14.81 -9.77 7.17
C TYR A 48 -16.06 -9.07 7.68
N TYR A 49 -16.05 -8.80 8.99
CA TYR A 49 -17.07 -8.03 9.66
C TYR A 49 -16.44 -6.88 10.43
N SER A 50 -17.10 -5.73 10.41
CA SER A 50 -16.69 -4.55 11.16
C SER A 50 -17.84 -4.21 12.11
N LEU A 51 -17.68 -4.48 13.40
CA LEU A 51 -18.71 -4.41 14.44
C LEU A 51 -18.29 -3.40 15.50
N ASP A 52 -19.23 -2.57 15.97
CA ASP A 52 -19.03 -1.73 17.14
C ASP A 52 -19.36 -2.47 18.46
N GLY A 53 -19.12 -1.81 19.59
CA GLY A 53 -19.31 -2.42 20.92
C GLY A 53 -20.78 -2.69 21.30
N THR A 54 -21.76 -2.33 20.46
CA THR A 54 -23.19 -2.59 20.68
C THR A 54 -23.67 -3.86 19.98
N GLN A 55 -22.81 -4.47 19.16
CA GLN A 55 -23.13 -5.64 18.34
C GLN A 55 -22.45 -6.90 18.87
N ASP A 56 -23.16 -8.02 18.83
CA ASP A 56 -22.59 -9.32 19.21
C ASP A 56 -21.61 -9.83 18.16
N VAL A 57 -20.46 -10.31 18.64
CA VAL A 57 -19.44 -10.93 17.79
C VAL A 57 -19.82 -12.38 17.53
N PRO A 58 -19.92 -12.84 16.28
CA PRO A 58 -20.17 -14.24 15.97
C PRO A 58 -19.06 -15.15 16.53
N GLN A 59 -19.43 -16.32 17.08
CA GLN A 59 -18.50 -17.21 17.80
C GLN A 59 -17.31 -17.70 16.95
N ASP A 60 -17.50 -17.81 15.62
CA ASP A 60 -16.49 -18.35 14.71
C ASP A 60 -15.55 -17.26 14.11
N TYR A 61 -15.65 -16.01 14.60
CA TYR A 61 -14.86 -14.90 14.07
C TYR A 61 -13.70 -14.55 15.00
N THR A 62 -12.55 -14.27 14.39
CA THR A 62 -11.32 -13.86 15.09
C THR A 62 -11.10 -12.36 14.90
N GLU A 63 -10.82 -11.63 15.99
CA GLU A 63 -10.46 -10.20 15.90
C GLU A 63 -9.14 -10.03 15.12
N ILE A 64 -9.12 -9.09 14.19
CA ILE A 64 -7.95 -8.71 13.43
C ILE A 64 -7.75 -7.20 13.44
N SER A 65 -6.49 -6.77 13.56
CA SER A 65 -6.11 -5.36 13.51
C SER A 65 -5.51 -5.01 12.16
N PHE A 66 -6.02 -3.97 11.53
CA PHE A 66 -5.48 -3.42 10.28
C PHE A 66 -4.68 -2.15 10.54
N VAL A 67 -3.69 -1.89 9.68
CA VAL A 67 -2.86 -0.68 9.74
C VAL A 67 -3.63 0.55 9.28
N CYS A 68 -4.37 0.42 8.19
CA CYS A 68 -5.13 1.52 7.59
C CYS A 68 -6.62 1.34 7.88
N LEU A 69 -7.13 2.19 8.75
CA LEU A 69 -8.54 2.24 9.14
C LEU A 69 -9.05 3.68 9.06
N ARG A 70 -10.35 3.81 8.95
CA ARG A 70 -11.05 5.09 9.18
C ARG A 70 -10.97 5.47 10.66
N SER A 71 -11.23 6.72 10.96
CA SER A 71 -11.23 7.22 12.35
C SER A 71 -12.19 6.47 13.28
N ASP A 72 -13.29 5.94 12.76
CA ASP A 72 -14.28 5.15 13.47
C ASP A 72 -13.91 3.65 13.58
N GLY A 73 -12.75 3.22 13.09
CA GLY A 73 -12.26 1.83 13.12
C GLY A 73 -12.72 0.96 11.95
N ARG A 74 -13.59 1.42 11.08
CA ARG A 74 -14.01 0.68 9.89
C ARG A 74 -12.90 0.57 8.86
N LEU A 75 -12.99 -0.44 7.99
CA LEU A 75 -12.12 -0.57 6.84
C LEU A 75 -12.32 0.60 5.87
N GLU A 76 -11.22 1.11 5.32
CA GLU A 76 -11.26 2.10 4.26
C GLU A 76 -11.67 1.44 2.95
N LEU A 77 -12.56 2.11 2.20
CA LEU A 77 -13.01 1.59 0.92
C LEU A 77 -11.96 1.89 -0.16
N PRO A 78 -11.66 0.94 -1.07
CA PRO A 78 -10.73 1.17 -2.19
C PRO A 78 -11.11 2.42 -3.01
N SER A 79 -12.39 2.66 -3.22
CA SER A 79 -12.90 3.83 -3.94
C SER A 79 -12.54 5.17 -3.27
N THR A 80 -12.45 5.22 -1.94
CA THR A 80 -12.02 6.43 -1.20
C THR A 80 -10.57 6.76 -1.52
N VAL A 81 -9.69 5.74 -1.50
CA VAL A 81 -8.27 5.89 -1.83
C VAL A 81 -8.10 6.31 -3.30
N GLU A 82 -8.82 5.68 -4.23
CA GLU A 82 -8.79 6.03 -5.64
C GLU A 82 -9.29 7.46 -5.90
N ASN A 83 -10.36 7.88 -5.22
CA ASN A 83 -10.87 9.24 -5.32
C ASN A 83 -9.88 10.28 -4.76
N ALA A 84 -9.18 9.96 -3.67
CA ALA A 84 -8.12 10.82 -3.13
C ALA A 84 -6.97 10.98 -4.15
N CYS A 85 -6.50 9.88 -4.76
CA CYS A 85 -5.47 9.92 -5.81
C CYS A 85 -5.95 10.75 -7.03
N ARG A 86 -7.16 10.54 -7.48
CA ARG A 86 -7.76 11.30 -8.60
C ARG A 86 -7.90 12.79 -8.27
N SER A 87 -8.26 13.12 -7.04
CA SER A 87 -8.31 14.52 -6.57
C SER A 87 -6.93 15.17 -6.56
N ALA A 88 -5.90 14.46 -6.08
CA ALA A 88 -4.52 14.92 -6.11
C ALA A 88 -4.03 15.16 -7.54
N SER A 89 -4.25 14.19 -8.44
CA SER A 89 -3.88 14.28 -9.85
C SER A 89 -4.51 15.49 -10.58
N ARG A 90 -5.73 15.87 -10.21
CA ARG A 90 -6.39 17.07 -10.80
C ARG A 90 -5.85 18.39 -10.26
N LYS A 91 -5.35 18.43 -9.03
CA LYS A 91 -4.90 19.65 -8.35
C LYS A 91 -3.42 19.95 -8.59
N VAL A 92 -2.63 18.95 -8.90
CA VAL A 92 -1.18 19.03 -9.04
C VAL A 92 -0.80 18.52 -10.43
N PRO A 93 -0.42 19.42 -11.38
CA PRO A 93 -0.13 19.02 -12.76
C PRO A 93 0.95 17.94 -12.87
N GLU A 94 1.95 17.96 -11.98
CA GLU A 94 3.04 16.98 -11.94
C GLU A 94 2.57 15.57 -11.57
N LEU A 95 1.33 15.44 -11.05
CA LEU A 95 0.70 14.18 -10.70
C LEU A 95 -0.34 13.75 -11.75
N GLU A 96 -0.25 14.22 -12.99
CA GLU A 96 -1.12 13.75 -14.07
C GLU A 96 -1.03 12.22 -14.22
N GLY A 97 -2.20 11.54 -14.24
CA GLY A 97 -2.27 10.08 -14.29
C GLY A 97 -1.92 9.35 -12.98
N PHE A 98 -1.72 10.08 -11.88
CA PHE A 98 -1.41 9.47 -10.58
C PHE A 98 -2.58 8.62 -10.06
N HIS A 99 -2.28 7.38 -9.69
CA HIS A 99 -3.19 6.44 -9.06
C HIS A 99 -2.44 5.65 -7.96
N PHE A 100 -3.16 4.94 -7.10
CA PHE A 100 -2.56 4.28 -5.93
C PHE A 100 -1.41 3.32 -6.29
N HIS A 101 -1.52 2.58 -7.39
CA HIS A 101 -0.45 1.69 -7.87
C HIS A 101 0.83 2.44 -8.31
N THR A 102 0.73 3.73 -8.65
CA THR A 102 1.91 4.55 -8.96
C THR A 102 2.88 4.61 -7.78
N LEU A 103 2.38 4.65 -6.54
CA LEU A 103 3.22 4.60 -5.34
C LEU A 103 4.04 3.31 -5.28
N ARG A 104 3.42 2.17 -5.63
CA ARG A 104 4.10 0.88 -5.68
C ARG A 104 5.17 0.84 -6.78
N HIS A 105 4.88 1.40 -7.95
CA HIS A 105 5.86 1.52 -9.02
C HIS A 105 7.04 2.41 -8.61
N THR A 106 6.78 3.56 -8.02
CA THR A 106 7.81 4.47 -7.50
C THR A 106 8.68 3.80 -6.45
N TYR A 107 8.08 3.10 -5.49
CA TYR A 107 8.80 2.34 -4.48
C TYR A 107 9.72 1.28 -5.11
N THR A 108 9.18 0.50 -6.06
CA THR A 108 9.94 -0.51 -6.81
C THR A 108 11.13 0.10 -7.54
N THR A 109 10.89 1.18 -8.29
CA THR A 109 11.92 1.89 -9.05
C THR A 109 13.01 2.43 -8.13
N ASN A 110 12.63 3.10 -7.03
CA ASN A 110 13.59 3.66 -6.09
C ASN A 110 14.48 2.59 -5.45
N LEU A 111 13.92 1.44 -5.03
CA LEU A 111 14.71 0.35 -4.49
C LEU A 111 15.69 -0.21 -5.50
N LEU A 112 15.23 -0.50 -6.71
CA LEU A 112 16.08 -1.10 -7.75
C LEU A 112 17.17 -0.14 -8.22
N THR A 113 16.88 1.15 -8.37
CA THR A 113 17.88 2.17 -8.72
C THR A 113 18.87 2.44 -7.59
N SER A 114 18.47 2.19 -6.34
CA SER A 114 19.37 2.25 -5.17
C SER A 114 20.21 0.98 -4.98
N GLY A 115 20.10 0.01 -5.88
CA GLY A 115 20.93 -1.20 -5.88
C GLY A 115 20.34 -2.42 -5.18
N ALA A 116 19.06 -2.36 -4.76
CA ALA A 116 18.39 -3.53 -4.20
C ALA A 116 18.26 -4.66 -5.23
N GLN A 117 18.44 -5.89 -4.81
CA GLN A 117 18.28 -7.04 -5.68
C GLN A 117 16.81 -7.23 -6.09
N PRO A 118 16.51 -7.53 -7.35
CA PRO A 118 15.13 -7.70 -7.81
C PRO A 118 14.34 -8.75 -7.03
N LYS A 119 15.01 -9.78 -6.53
CA LYS A 119 14.40 -10.83 -5.73
C LYS A 119 13.92 -10.31 -4.38
N ASP A 120 14.74 -9.50 -3.70
CA ASP A 120 14.39 -8.90 -2.41
C ASP A 120 13.21 -7.92 -2.57
N VAL A 121 13.22 -7.13 -3.64
CA VAL A 121 12.12 -6.22 -3.97
C VAL A 121 10.83 -6.99 -4.26
N GLN A 122 10.90 -8.13 -4.95
CA GLN A 122 9.76 -9.02 -5.16
C GLN A 122 9.15 -9.47 -3.83
N GLU A 123 9.98 -9.92 -2.91
CA GLU A 123 9.54 -10.44 -1.59
C GLU A 123 8.95 -9.32 -0.73
N LEU A 124 9.58 -8.16 -0.64
CA LEU A 124 9.07 -6.99 0.07
C LEU A 124 7.70 -6.52 -0.45
N LEU A 125 7.48 -6.64 -1.74
CA LEU A 125 6.22 -6.24 -2.38
C LEU A 125 5.16 -7.36 -2.38
N GLY A 126 5.54 -8.60 -2.06
CA GLY A 126 4.66 -9.75 -2.17
C GLY A 126 4.24 -10.03 -3.63
N HIS A 127 5.10 -9.76 -4.61
CA HIS A 127 4.83 -10.11 -5.99
C HIS A 127 4.93 -11.63 -6.17
N SER A 128 3.87 -12.24 -6.69
CA SER A 128 3.85 -13.68 -7.01
C SER A 128 4.85 -14.05 -8.12
N ASP A 129 5.20 -13.10 -8.99
CA ASP A 129 6.11 -13.30 -10.11
C ASP A 129 7.16 -12.16 -10.18
N VAL A 130 8.43 -12.56 -10.23
CA VAL A 130 9.57 -11.63 -10.37
C VAL A 130 9.53 -10.84 -11.68
N ARG A 131 8.88 -11.36 -12.71
CA ARG A 131 8.70 -10.67 -14.00
C ARG A 131 8.03 -9.31 -13.84
N THR A 132 7.07 -9.19 -12.90
CA THR A 132 6.43 -7.90 -12.59
C THR A 132 7.45 -6.88 -12.11
N THR A 133 8.35 -7.27 -11.20
CA THR A 133 9.44 -6.41 -10.70
C THR A 133 10.42 -6.05 -11.81
N MET A 134 10.80 -7.03 -12.64
CA MET A 134 11.74 -6.84 -13.75
C MET A 134 11.18 -5.95 -14.85
N ASN A 135 9.88 -6.01 -15.13
CA ASN A 135 9.25 -5.10 -16.10
C ASN A 135 9.31 -3.65 -15.66
N VAL A 136 9.06 -3.38 -14.36
CA VAL A 136 9.20 -2.04 -13.78
C VAL A 136 10.64 -1.55 -13.89
N TYR A 137 11.61 -2.41 -13.60
CA TYR A 137 13.04 -2.11 -13.72
C TYR A 137 13.45 -1.80 -15.16
N ALA A 138 13.03 -2.62 -16.11
CA ALA A 138 13.33 -2.43 -17.53
C ALA A 138 12.77 -1.10 -18.06
N HIS A 139 11.60 -0.69 -17.59
CA HIS A 139 11.00 0.59 -17.94
C HIS A 139 11.82 1.76 -17.36
N ALA A 140 12.11 1.72 -16.06
CA ALA A 140 12.90 2.75 -15.38
C ALA A 140 14.32 2.92 -15.99
N THR A 141 15.00 1.81 -16.28
CA THR A 141 16.34 1.84 -16.91
C THR A 141 16.30 2.32 -18.36
N ARG A 142 15.22 2.08 -19.10
CA ARG A 142 15.04 2.59 -20.45
C ARG A 142 14.88 4.11 -20.47
N GLU A 143 14.13 4.67 -19.53
CA GLU A 143 13.99 6.13 -19.37
C GLU A 143 15.32 6.77 -18.97
N ALA A 144 16.05 6.19 -18.02
CA ALA A 144 17.38 6.66 -17.64
C ALA A 144 18.36 6.66 -18.81
N LYS A 145 18.37 5.58 -19.63
CA LYS A 145 19.18 5.50 -20.86
C LYS A 145 18.80 6.55 -21.89
N ARG A 146 17.51 6.80 -22.11
CA ARG A 146 17.03 7.87 -23.02
C ARG A 146 17.46 9.25 -22.55
N THR A 147 17.37 9.52 -21.25
CA THR A 147 17.82 10.79 -20.67
C THR A 147 19.32 10.97 -20.84
N SER A 148 20.12 9.93 -20.58
CA SER A 148 21.58 9.95 -20.78
C SER A 148 21.96 10.16 -22.25
N ALA A 149 21.27 9.51 -23.19
CA ALA A 149 21.49 9.73 -24.62
C ALA A 149 21.21 11.20 -25.01
N ARG A 150 20.12 11.80 -24.53
CA ARG A 150 19.81 13.22 -24.79
C ARG A 150 20.83 14.20 -24.18
N LEU A 151 21.50 13.82 -23.09
CA LEU A 151 22.58 14.62 -22.51
C LEU A 151 23.78 14.65 -23.45
N LEU A 152 24.08 13.52 -24.11
CA LEU A 152 25.16 13.45 -25.12
C LEU A 152 24.88 14.36 -26.33
N ASP A 153 23.63 14.38 -26.82
CA ASP A 153 23.21 15.26 -27.90
C ASP A 153 23.44 16.74 -27.59
N LYS A 154 23.27 17.15 -26.32
CA LYS A 154 23.55 18.52 -25.89
C LYS A 154 25.03 18.89 -25.87
N VAL A 155 25.91 17.91 -25.72
CA VAL A 155 27.36 18.11 -25.70
C VAL A 155 27.93 18.15 -27.13
N VAL A 156 27.36 17.34 -28.04
CA VAL A 156 27.81 17.21 -29.42
C VAL A 156 27.18 18.25 -30.35
N GLY A 157 26.06 18.82 -29.97
CA GLY A 157 25.31 19.83 -30.75
C GLY A 157 25.71 21.29 -30.50
N GLN A 158 26.81 21.52 -29.78
CA GLN A 158 27.50 22.81 -29.64
C GLN A 158 28.74 22.80 -30.55
#